data_26c7797cb3e5845318438177be1da62d
#
_entry.id   26c7797cb3e5845318438177be1da62d
#
_cell.length_a   1.000
_cell.length_b   1.000
_cell.length_c   1.000
_cell.angle_alpha   90.00
_cell.angle_beta   90.00
_cell.angle_gamma   90.00
#
_symmetry.space_group_name_H-M   'P 1'
#
loop_
_entity.id
_entity.type
_entity.pdbx_description
1 polymer ?
#
loop_
_entity_poly.entity_id
_entity_poly.type
_entity_poly.pdbx_seq_one_letter_code
_entity_poly.pdbx_strand_id
1 'polypeptide(L)'
;MKSKKETDYRWSSPESVYELKKVALKLRKKNKSVKEISEITGLCDQTVRNLFKDYDKGGIAAIKPKRRGRKTGEKRHLSPTQEQEILGQLVDHNPEQFKIKGCLWTRGSVRELIKQKYGIDMPIRTVGEYLRRWGLTVQRPAKQAMKQKPEQVETWLKEEYPAIHAGAKAENAEIFWGDETAVQNVANYARGYAPKGKTPVVKVQTKKMHINMISAISNQGKLHFLLYSEAINSDRLISFMQAIIKTSDGRKVYLILDNLRVHHSKKVSEWVDEHKGQIRLFHLPPYSPEYNPDEYLNNDLKHNLGTQAMVKDIHELEANTSAFMDCLSADPDHVKAYFDHPALESYKLS
;
A
#
# COMPACT_ATOMS: atom_id res chain seq x y z
N MET A 1 -47.80 30.08 27.22
CA MET A 1 -46.84 29.95 26.11
C MET A 1 -45.43 30.15 26.66
N LYS A 2 -44.60 29.08 26.72
CA LYS A 2 -43.18 29.21 27.12
C LYS A 2 -42.42 29.78 25.91
N SER A 3 -41.90 31.01 26.05
CA SER A 3 -41.03 31.61 25.03
C SER A 3 -39.85 30.69 24.75
N LYS A 4 -39.65 30.29 23.51
CA LYS A 4 -38.41 29.62 23.08
C LYS A 4 -37.26 30.54 23.39
N LYS A 5 -36.30 30.08 24.24
CA LYS A 5 -34.99 30.73 24.41
C LYS A 5 -34.28 30.67 23.06
N GLU A 6 -34.09 31.80 22.44
CA GLU A 6 -33.56 31.94 21.08
C GLU A 6 -32.13 31.46 20.87
N THR A 7 -31.37 31.21 21.93
CA THR A 7 -29.97 30.75 21.81
C THR A 7 -29.60 29.69 22.86
N ASP A 8 -29.38 28.46 22.41
CA ASP A 8 -28.82 27.40 23.26
C ASP A 8 -27.28 27.37 23.12
N TYR A 9 -26.58 28.01 24.02
CA TYR A 9 -25.11 28.11 24.03
C TYR A 9 -24.37 26.77 24.28
N ARG A 10 -25.08 25.67 24.48
CA ARG A 10 -24.47 24.32 24.54
C ARG A 10 -23.84 23.90 23.22
N TRP A 11 -24.34 24.46 22.12
CA TRP A 11 -23.86 24.21 20.76
C TRP A 11 -22.91 25.30 20.23
N SER A 12 -22.68 26.35 21.01
CA SER A 12 -21.77 27.45 20.64
C SER A 12 -20.30 27.05 20.87
N SER A 13 -19.41 27.62 20.06
CA SER A 13 -17.98 27.39 20.25
C SER A 13 -17.49 27.92 21.61
N PRO A 14 -16.49 27.30 22.22
CA PRO A 14 -15.93 27.79 23.48
C PRO A 14 -15.46 29.25 23.39
N GLU A 15 -14.95 29.65 22.22
CA GLU A 15 -14.49 31.00 21.92
C GLU A 15 -15.63 32.01 21.92
N SER A 16 -16.75 31.69 21.26
CA SER A 16 -17.95 32.54 21.23
C SER A 16 -18.51 32.75 22.61
N VAL A 17 -18.59 31.70 23.44
CA VAL A 17 -19.04 31.82 24.85
C VAL A 17 -18.06 32.64 25.65
N TYR A 18 -16.75 32.57 25.39
CA TYR A 18 -15.75 33.36 26.07
C TYR A 18 -15.87 34.86 25.76
N GLU A 19 -16.13 35.24 24.51
CA GLU A 19 -16.39 36.64 24.16
C GLU A 19 -17.65 37.19 24.87
N LEU A 20 -18.72 36.40 24.94
CA LEU A 20 -19.91 36.79 25.72
C LEU A 20 -19.61 36.98 27.21
N LYS A 21 -18.77 36.13 27.79
CA LYS A 21 -18.28 36.30 29.17
C LYS A 21 -17.48 37.60 29.37
N LYS A 22 -16.66 38.00 28.40
CA LYS A 22 -15.95 39.28 28.44
C LYS A 22 -16.93 40.47 28.37
N VAL A 23 -17.95 40.39 27.53
CA VAL A 23 -19.01 41.40 27.45
C VAL A 23 -19.72 41.51 28.81
N ALA A 24 -20.09 40.39 29.42
CA ALA A 24 -20.74 40.36 30.72
C ALA A 24 -19.90 41.07 31.83
N LEU A 25 -18.56 40.86 31.83
CA LEU A 25 -17.66 41.54 32.74
C LEU A 25 -17.55 43.04 32.49
N LYS A 26 -17.57 43.49 31.22
CA LYS A 26 -17.62 44.90 30.86
C LYS A 26 -18.92 45.56 31.36
N LEU A 27 -20.05 44.87 31.27
CA LEU A 27 -21.34 45.36 31.77
C LEU A 27 -21.37 45.41 33.30
N ARG A 28 -20.76 44.43 34.02
CA ARG A 28 -20.56 44.48 35.47
C ARG A 28 -19.80 45.73 35.89
N LYS A 29 -18.73 46.12 35.19
CA LYS A 29 -17.96 47.36 35.48
C LYS A 29 -18.79 48.61 35.26
N LYS A 30 -19.86 48.57 34.50
CA LYS A 30 -20.84 49.63 34.28
C LYS A 30 -21.99 49.59 35.28
N ASN A 31 -21.88 48.83 36.36
CA ASN A 31 -22.86 48.66 37.43
C ASN A 31 -24.21 48.10 36.95
N LYS A 32 -24.25 47.33 35.86
CA LYS A 32 -25.46 46.67 35.40
C LYS A 32 -25.81 45.47 36.30
N SER A 33 -27.11 45.27 36.54
CA SER A 33 -27.59 44.15 37.33
C SER A 33 -27.39 42.81 36.63
N VAL A 34 -27.37 41.70 37.36
CA VAL A 34 -27.26 40.33 36.78
C VAL A 34 -28.38 40.04 35.77
N LYS A 35 -29.57 40.57 36.04
CA LYS A 35 -30.75 40.42 35.14
C LYS A 35 -30.54 41.13 33.82
N GLU A 36 -30.13 42.40 33.83
CA GLU A 36 -29.82 43.17 32.62
C GLU A 36 -28.68 42.51 31.81
N ILE A 37 -27.63 42.02 32.52
CA ILE A 37 -26.49 41.35 31.84
C ILE A 37 -26.96 40.04 31.19
N SER A 38 -27.84 39.28 31.85
CA SER A 38 -28.44 38.08 31.33
C SER A 38 -29.27 38.36 30.06
N GLU A 39 -30.05 39.41 30.08
CA GLU A 39 -30.88 39.85 28.95
C GLU A 39 -30.01 40.29 27.75
N ILE A 40 -28.96 41.05 28.00
CA ILE A 40 -28.09 41.57 26.92
C ILE A 40 -27.19 40.48 26.34
N THR A 41 -26.66 39.57 27.17
CA THR A 41 -25.73 38.54 26.70
C THR A 41 -26.40 37.24 26.33
N GLY A 42 -27.63 37.02 26.70
CA GLY A 42 -28.36 35.76 26.55
C GLY A 42 -27.86 34.63 27.49
N LEU A 43 -26.84 34.89 28.31
CA LEU A 43 -26.37 33.95 29.34
C LEU A 43 -27.39 33.88 30.49
N CYS A 44 -27.65 32.68 31.00
CA CYS A 44 -28.55 32.57 32.14
C CYS A 44 -27.95 33.18 33.40
N ASP A 45 -28.80 33.71 34.30
CA ASP A 45 -28.39 34.39 35.56
C ASP A 45 -27.39 33.58 36.37
N GLN A 46 -27.57 32.28 36.46
CA GLN A 46 -26.64 31.40 37.20
C GLN A 46 -25.24 31.38 36.54
N THR A 47 -25.18 31.41 35.21
CA THR A 47 -23.90 31.49 34.47
C THR A 47 -23.20 32.81 34.71
N VAL A 48 -23.96 33.94 34.74
CA VAL A 48 -23.42 35.27 35.03
C VAL A 48 -22.90 35.34 36.48
N ARG A 49 -23.66 34.79 37.45
CA ARG A 49 -23.21 34.74 38.88
C ARG A 49 -21.94 33.87 39.05
N ASN A 50 -21.88 32.72 38.41
CA ASN A 50 -20.70 31.84 38.43
C ASN A 50 -19.49 32.52 37.75
N LEU A 51 -19.71 33.20 36.63
CA LEU A 51 -18.67 33.97 35.95
C LEU A 51 -18.05 35.01 36.88
N PHE A 52 -18.88 35.73 37.63
CA PHE A 52 -18.35 36.75 38.57
C PHE A 52 -17.55 36.12 39.70
N LYS A 53 -18.04 35.05 40.30
CA LYS A 53 -17.29 34.28 41.32
C LYS A 53 -15.96 33.76 40.78
N ASP A 54 -15.90 33.24 39.58
CA ASP A 54 -14.67 32.73 38.97
C ASP A 54 -13.70 33.87 38.66
N TYR A 55 -14.22 34.99 38.15
CA TYR A 55 -13.42 36.19 37.89
C TYR A 55 -12.86 36.80 39.16
N ASP A 56 -13.64 36.89 40.23
CA ASP A 56 -13.20 37.44 41.53
C ASP A 56 -12.12 36.57 42.19
N LYS A 57 -12.10 35.25 41.92
CA LYS A 57 -11.08 34.32 42.43
C LYS A 57 -9.78 34.31 41.64
N GLY A 58 -9.82 34.47 40.34
CA GLY A 58 -8.63 34.26 39.52
C GLY A 58 -8.55 35.11 38.23
N GLY A 59 -9.32 36.21 38.19
CA GLY A 59 -9.29 37.17 37.10
C GLY A 59 -9.67 36.54 35.72
N ILE A 60 -9.14 37.17 34.69
CA ILE A 60 -9.39 36.73 33.28
C ILE A 60 -8.90 35.28 33.05
N ALA A 61 -7.85 34.83 33.71
CA ALA A 61 -7.31 33.50 33.56
C ALA A 61 -8.31 32.40 33.98
N ALA A 62 -9.11 32.64 35.02
CA ALA A 62 -10.08 31.69 35.54
C ALA A 62 -11.29 31.49 34.61
N ILE A 63 -11.62 32.47 33.78
CA ILE A 63 -12.76 32.42 32.85
C ILE A 63 -12.40 31.95 31.44
N LYS A 64 -11.10 31.77 31.12
CA LYS A 64 -10.66 31.24 29.83
C LYS A 64 -11.28 29.85 29.58
N PRO A 65 -11.66 29.56 28.35
CA PRO A 65 -12.19 28.25 28.03
C PRO A 65 -11.16 27.16 28.31
N LYS A 66 -11.53 26.19 29.14
CA LYS A 66 -10.73 24.98 29.36
C LYS A 66 -11.00 23.99 28.29
N ARG A 67 -9.97 23.24 27.84
CA ARG A 67 -10.13 22.14 26.89
C ARG A 67 -11.16 21.15 27.43
N ARG A 68 -12.23 20.92 26.66
CA ARG A 68 -13.28 19.94 27.01
C ARG A 68 -12.75 18.51 26.80
N GLY A 69 -13.22 17.59 27.60
CA GLY A 69 -12.89 16.17 27.51
C GLY A 69 -11.81 15.75 28.52
N ARG A 70 -11.47 14.46 28.44
CA ARG A 70 -10.45 13.87 29.33
C ARG A 70 -9.04 14.37 28.96
N LYS A 71 -8.19 14.47 29.96
CA LYS A 71 -6.76 14.71 29.74
C LYS A 71 -6.15 13.54 28.96
N THR A 72 -5.20 13.82 28.09
CA THR A 72 -4.47 12.79 27.36
C THR A 72 -3.82 11.82 28.35
N GLY A 73 -4.07 10.52 28.19
CA GLY A 73 -3.53 9.49 29.08
C GLY A 73 -4.38 9.13 30.31
N GLU A 74 -5.43 9.89 30.62
CA GLU A 74 -6.32 9.61 31.75
C GLU A 74 -7.16 8.34 31.50
N LYS A 75 -7.22 7.44 32.50
CA LYS A 75 -7.93 6.15 32.46
C LYS A 75 -7.47 5.21 31.33
N ARG A 76 -6.18 5.18 31.04
CA ARG A 76 -5.63 4.14 30.16
C ARG A 76 -5.66 2.77 30.84
N HIS A 77 -5.88 1.70 30.09
CA HIS A 77 -5.85 0.34 30.59
C HIS A 77 -4.42 -0.16 30.85
N LEU A 78 -3.44 0.38 30.09
CA LEU A 78 -2.03 0.04 30.23
C LEU A 78 -1.26 1.24 30.81
N SER A 79 -0.26 0.96 31.64
CA SER A 79 0.73 1.95 32.05
C SER A 79 1.68 2.28 30.90
N PRO A 80 2.40 3.41 30.93
CA PRO A 80 3.39 3.75 29.90
C PRO A 80 4.45 2.65 29.72
N THR A 81 4.91 2.03 30.79
CA THR A 81 5.89 0.94 30.75
C THR A 81 5.32 -0.30 30.04
N GLN A 82 4.07 -0.68 30.38
CA GLN A 82 3.39 -1.79 29.71
C GLN A 82 3.14 -1.51 28.22
N GLU A 83 2.83 -0.26 27.85
CA GLU A 83 2.68 0.14 26.44
C GLU A 83 3.98 -0.05 25.68
N GLN A 84 5.12 0.39 26.22
CA GLN A 84 6.42 0.23 25.58
C GLN A 84 6.83 -1.24 25.44
N GLU A 85 6.58 -2.04 26.47
CA GLU A 85 6.90 -3.46 26.46
C GLU A 85 6.09 -4.24 25.43
N ILE A 86 4.78 -3.98 25.32
CA ILE A 86 3.95 -4.59 24.27
C ILE A 86 4.40 -4.13 22.89
N LEU A 87 4.68 -2.84 22.69
CA LEU A 87 5.14 -2.33 21.41
C LEU A 87 6.44 -3.01 20.97
N GLY A 88 7.42 -3.16 21.86
CA GLY A 88 8.66 -3.89 21.57
C GLY A 88 8.37 -5.34 21.14
N GLN A 89 7.48 -6.03 21.84
CA GLN A 89 7.10 -7.40 21.47
C GLN A 89 6.41 -7.50 20.11
N LEU A 90 5.59 -6.51 19.74
CA LEU A 90 4.92 -6.48 18.44
C LEU A 90 5.89 -6.22 17.27
N VAL A 91 6.98 -5.49 17.53
CA VAL A 91 7.98 -5.17 16.51
C VAL A 91 8.99 -6.30 16.35
N ASP A 92 9.46 -6.89 17.45
CA ASP A 92 10.59 -7.82 17.45
C ASP A 92 10.16 -9.30 17.33
N HIS A 93 8.90 -9.61 17.50
CA HIS A 93 8.42 -10.99 17.59
C HIS A 93 7.13 -11.23 16.81
N ASN A 94 6.88 -12.51 16.48
CA ASN A 94 5.64 -12.99 15.88
C ASN A 94 4.69 -13.58 16.94
N PRO A 95 3.36 -13.61 16.69
CA PRO A 95 2.38 -14.17 17.64
C PRO A 95 2.69 -15.60 18.08
N GLU A 96 3.21 -16.44 17.19
CA GLU A 96 3.53 -17.85 17.44
C GLU A 96 4.57 -18.04 18.56
N GLN A 97 5.50 -17.10 18.71
CA GLN A 97 6.51 -17.13 19.78
C GLN A 97 5.88 -16.98 21.19
N PHE A 98 4.67 -16.42 21.25
CA PHE A 98 3.86 -16.31 22.47
C PHE A 98 2.77 -17.37 22.55
N LYS A 99 2.81 -18.43 21.71
CA LYS A 99 1.77 -19.48 21.61
C LYS A 99 0.39 -18.93 21.21
N ILE A 100 0.36 -17.79 20.53
CA ILE A 100 -0.85 -17.19 19.97
C ILE A 100 -0.95 -17.58 18.50
N LYS A 101 -2.14 -18.05 18.07
CA LYS A 101 -2.37 -18.50 16.69
C LYS A 101 -2.23 -17.34 15.70
N GLY A 102 -1.49 -17.58 14.61
CA GLY A 102 -1.35 -16.68 13.47
C GLY A 102 0.07 -16.15 13.29
N CYS A 103 0.48 -16.00 12.02
CA CYS A 103 1.81 -15.51 11.65
C CYS A 103 1.96 -13.98 11.72
N LEU A 104 0.85 -13.25 11.84
CA LEU A 104 0.83 -11.78 11.88
C LEU A 104 0.00 -11.27 13.04
N TRP A 105 0.42 -10.12 13.58
CA TRP A 105 -0.34 -9.45 14.63
C TRP A 105 -1.67 -8.90 14.10
N THR A 106 -2.76 -9.33 14.71
CA THR A 106 -4.10 -8.82 14.53
C THR A 106 -4.56 -8.13 15.82
N ARG A 107 -5.65 -7.35 15.77
CA ARG A 107 -6.23 -6.79 17.01
C ARG A 107 -6.58 -7.88 18.02
N GLY A 108 -7.02 -9.07 17.53
CA GLY A 108 -7.34 -10.21 18.36
C GLY A 108 -6.12 -10.80 19.06
N SER A 109 -5.05 -11.06 18.32
CA SER A 109 -3.81 -11.60 18.88
C SER A 109 -3.10 -10.61 19.82
N VAL A 110 -3.15 -9.32 19.56
CA VAL A 110 -2.64 -8.29 20.49
C VAL A 110 -3.47 -8.24 21.79
N ARG A 111 -4.80 -8.35 21.70
CA ARG A 111 -5.67 -8.48 22.89
C ARG A 111 -5.29 -9.68 23.73
N GLU A 112 -5.06 -10.82 23.07
CA GLU A 112 -4.67 -12.07 23.74
C GLU A 112 -3.32 -11.92 24.44
N LEU A 113 -2.32 -11.32 23.77
CA LEU A 113 -1.01 -11.03 24.35
C LEU A 113 -1.13 -10.18 25.62
N ILE A 114 -1.90 -9.10 25.57
CA ILE A 114 -2.12 -8.21 26.71
C ILE A 114 -2.80 -8.96 27.87
N LYS A 115 -3.78 -9.81 27.55
CA LYS A 115 -4.48 -10.63 28.53
C LYS A 115 -3.58 -11.68 29.17
N GLN A 116 -2.77 -12.38 28.37
CA GLN A 116 -1.80 -13.37 28.88
C GLN A 116 -0.77 -12.72 29.80
N LYS A 117 -0.29 -11.53 29.45
CA LYS A 117 0.82 -10.89 30.15
C LYS A 117 0.41 -10.12 31.40
N TYR A 118 -0.72 -9.43 31.35
CA TYR A 118 -1.15 -8.51 32.39
C TYR A 118 -2.52 -8.84 33.00
N GLY A 119 -3.21 -9.87 32.49
CA GLY A 119 -4.57 -10.22 32.93
C GLY A 119 -5.62 -9.17 32.48
N ILE A 120 -5.26 -8.21 31.63
CA ILE A 120 -6.15 -7.13 31.22
C ILE A 120 -6.91 -7.55 29.97
N ASP A 121 -8.22 -7.74 30.11
CA ASP A 121 -9.11 -7.98 28.97
C ASP A 121 -9.76 -6.67 28.53
N MET A 122 -9.36 -6.17 27.35
CA MET A 122 -9.87 -4.91 26.82
C MET A 122 -10.69 -5.12 25.54
N PRO A 123 -11.65 -4.22 25.24
CA PRO A 123 -12.41 -4.29 23.99
C PRO A 123 -11.50 -4.19 22.77
N ILE A 124 -11.84 -4.95 21.71
CA ILE A 124 -11.04 -4.98 20.44
C ILE A 124 -10.88 -3.58 19.81
N ARG A 125 -11.89 -2.71 20.01
CA ARG A 125 -11.83 -1.31 19.56
C ARG A 125 -10.72 -0.53 20.29
N THR A 126 -10.62 -0.72 21.61
CA THR A 126 -9.58 -0.09 22.43
C THR A 126 -8.18 -0.55 22.01
N VAL A 127 -8.00 -1.84 21.72
CA VAL A 127 -6.75 -2.37 21.15
C VAL A 127 -6.40 -1.63 19.85
N GLY A 128 -7.39 -1.44 18.95
CA GLY A 128 -7.18 -0.70 17.72
C GLY A 128 -6.79 0.78 17.93
N GLU A 129 -7.25 1.40 19.01
CA GLU A 129 -6.87 2.76 19.40
C GLU A 129 -5.43 2.81 19.94
N TYR A 130 -4.99 1.79 20.69
CA TYR A 130 -3.61 1.62 21.13
C TYR A 130 -2.67 1.44 19.94
N LEU A 131 -2.96 0.50 19.03
CA LEU A 131 -2.15 0.26 17.84
C LEU A 131 -1.96 1.53 17.01
N ARG A 132 -3.05 2.29 16.76
CA ARG A 132 -2.95 3.58 16.04
C ARG A 132 -2.09 4.59 16.77
N ARG A 133 -2.18 4.67 18.10
CA ARG A 133 -1.38 5.57 18.92
C ARG A 133 0.10 5.21 18.90
N TRP A 134 0.41 3.93 18.81
CA TRP A 134 1.77 3.41 18.67
C TRP A 134 2.32 3.54 17.24
N GLY A 135 1.56 4.14 16.31
CA GLY A 135 1.98 4.31 14.91
C GLY A 135 1.85 3.05 14.06
N LEU A 136 1.21 1.99 14.59
CA LEU A 136 0.99 0.76 13.84
C LEU A 136 -0.27 0.85 12.98
N THR A 137 -0.12 0.52 11.70
CA THR A 137 -1.21 0.49 10.71
C THR A 137 -1.40 -0.90 10.13
N VAL A 138 -2.58 -1.17 9.60
CA VAL A 138 -2.83 -2.43 8.90
C VAL A 138 -2.08 -2.42 7.58
N GLN A 139 -1.17 -3.38 7.41
CA GLN A 139 -0.38 -3.56 6.20
C GLN A 139 -0.76 -4.86 5.50
N ARG A 140 -0.68 -4.87 4.17
CA ARG A 140 -0.74 -6.12 3.40
C ARG A 140 0.65 -6.78 3.48
N PRO A 141 0.76 -8.04 3.95
CA PRO A 141 2.06 -8.68 4.07
C PRO A 141 2.68 -8.88 2.68
N ALA A 142 3.94 -8.56 2.55
CA ALA A 142 4.75 -8.99 1.42
C ALA A 142 4.96 -10.51 1.52
N LYS A 143 4.86 -11.20 0.39
CA LYS A 143 5.16 -12.64 0.30
C LYS A 143 6.63 -12.79 -0.06
N GLN A 144 7.36 -13.54 0.71
CA GLN A 144 8.74 -13.92 0.42
C GLN A 144 8.81 -15.44 0.29
N ALA A 145 9.50 -15.94 -0.71
CA ALA A 145 9.64 -17.37 -0.91
C ALA A 145 10.53 -17.97 0.20
N MET A 146 10.07 -19.04 0.86
CA MET A 146 10.85 -19.73 1.90
C MET A 146 12.20 -20.25 1.42
N LYS A 147 12.32 -20.49 0.11
CA LYS A 147 13.57 -21.01 -0.51
C LYS A 147 14.50 -19.90 -1.00
N GLN A 148 14.10 -18.64 -0.90
CA GLN A 148 14.95 -17.52 -1.25
C GLN A 148 16.17 -17.47 -0.30
N LYS A 149 17.34 -17.26 -0.86
CA LYS A 149 18.59 -17.11 -0.12
C LYS A 149 18.97 -15.62 -0.08
N PRO A 150 18.87 -14.96 1.07
CA PRO A 150 19.19 -13.53 1.20
C PRO A 150 20.59 -13.17 0.70
N GLU A 151 21.58 -14.05 0.94
CA GLU A 151 22.94 -13.85 0.49
C GLU A 151 23.06 -13.73 -1.04
N GLN A 152 22.33 -14.57 -1.79
CA GLN A 152 22.33 -14.52 -3.25
C GLN A 152 21.66 -13.24 -3.78
N VAL A 153 20.59 -12.78 -3.11
CA VAL A 153 19.94 -11.50 -3.43
C VAL A 153 20.90 -10.34 -3.16
N GLU A 154 21.60 -10.38 -2.04
CA GLU A 154 22.57 -9.33 -1.67
C GLU A 154 23.74 -9.27 -2.67
N THR A 155 24.30 -10.42 -3.08
CA THR A 155 25.34 -10.53 -4.10
C THR A 155 24.83 -9.97 -5.43
N TRP A 156 23.60 -10.33 -5.83
CA TRP A 156 22.98 -9.80 -7.04
C TRP A 156 22.90 -8.28 -7.02
N LEU A 157 22.37 -7.70 -5.95
CA LEU A 157 22.13 -6.26 -5.86
C LEU A 157 23.43 -5.45 -5.72
N LYS A 158 24.45 -5.99 -5.04
CA LYS A 158 25.69 -5.26 -4.74
C LYS A 158 26.81 -5.49 -5.77
N GLU A 159 26.83 -6.64 -6.43
CA GLU A 159 27.93 -7.06 -7.26
C GLU A 159 27.50 -7.38 -8.70
N GLU A 160 26.54 -8.31 -8.88
CA GLU A 160 26.23 -8.83 -10.22
C GLU A 160 25.49 -7.78 -11.07
N TYR A 161 24.40 -7.20 -10.56
CA TYR A 161 23.65 -6.20 -11.32
C TYR A 161 24.46 -4.92 -11.61
N PRO A 162 25.23 -4.33 -10.69
CA PRO A 162 26.14 -3.25 -10.99
C PRO A 162 27.16 -3.59 -12.09
N ALA A 163 27.69 -4.81 -12.10
CA ALA A 163 28.59 -5.26 -13.18
C ALA A 163 27.86 -5.40 -14.53
N ILE A 164 26.62 -5.91 -14.54
CA ILE A 164 25.77 -5.98 -15.73
C ILE A 164 25.51 -4.58 -16.26
N HIS A 165 25.14 -3.62 -15.39
CA HIS A 165 24.86 -2.25 -15.75
C HIS A 165 26.10 -1.54 -16.34
N ALA A 166 27.25 -1.70 -15.68
CA ALA A 166 28.53 -1.15 -16.18
C ALA A 166 28.91 -1.75 -17.53
N GLY A 167 28.75 -3.07 -17.70
CA GLY A 167 28.97 -3.74 -18.99
C GLY A 167 28.01 -3.25 -20.07
N ALA A 168 26.74 -3.07 -19.78
CA ALA A 168 25.77 -2.55 -20.71
C ALA A 168 26.12 -1.11 -21.16
N LYS A 169 26.53 -0.27 -20.22
CA LYS A 169 27.00 1.11 -20.52
C LYS A 169 28.23 1.11 -21.41
N ALA A 170 29.19 0.24 -21.15
CA ALA A 170 30.43 0.13 -21.93
C ALA A 170 30.18 -0.41 -23.37
N GLU A 171 29.24 -1.32 -23.55
CA GLU A 171 28.91 -1.95 -24.83
C GLU A 171 27.75 -1.21 -25.54
N ASN A 172 27.25 -0.10 -25.02
CA ASN A 172 26.02 0.59 -25.47
C ASN A 172 24.83 -0.34 -25.63
N ALA A 173 24.71 -1.29 -24.69
CA ALA A 173 23.65 -2.28 -24.68
C ALA A 173 22.40 -1.74 -23.95
N GLU A 174 21.25 -2.28 -24.30
CA GLU A 174 19.99 -2.01 -23.62
C GLU A 174 19.64 -3.18 -22.71
N ILE A 175 19.27 -2.89 -21.45
CA ILE A 175 18.90 -3.92 -20.48
C ILE A 175 17.40 -4.12 -20.51
N PHE A 176 16.97 -5.36 -20.69
CA PHE A 176 15.60 -5.82 -20.59
C PHE A 176 15.44 -6.83 -19.45
N TRP A 177 14.32 -6.77 -18.78
CA TRP A 177 13.88 -7.76 -17.79
C TRP A 177 12.67 -8.45 -18.35
N GLY A 178 12.72 -9.76 -18.42
CA GLY A 178 11.63 -10.56 -18.95
C GLY A 178 11.09 -11.57 -17.95
N ASP A 179 9.84 -11.98 -18.19
CA ASP A 179 9.11 -12.97 -17.41
C ASP A 179 8.07 -13.69 -18.25
N GLU A 180 7.69 -14.89 -17.81
CA GLU A 180 6.58 -15.64 -18.40
C GLU A 180 5.38 -15.64 -17.46
N THR A 181 4.22 -15.37 -18.01
CA THR A 181 2.98 -15.38 -17.26
C THR A 181 1.87 -16.14 -17.98
N ALA A 182 1.00 -16.78 -17.21
CA ALA A 182 -0.26 -17.31 -17.69
C ALA A 182 -1.39 -16.33 -17.37
N VAL A 183 -2.06 -15.87 -18.41
CA VAL A 183 -3.24 -15.00 -18.32
C VAL A 183 -4.47 -15.90 -18.37
N GLN A 184 -5.32 -15.82 -17.36
CA GLN A 184 -6.50 -16.68 -17.22
C GLN A 184 -7.80 -15.87 -17.28
N ASN A 185 -8.87 -16.50 -17.77
CA ASN A 185 -10.21 -15.90 -17.77
C ASN A 185 -10.84 -15.82 -16.38
N VAL A 186 -10.25 -16.46 -15.36
CA VAL A 186 -10.69 -16.37 -13.97
C VAL A 186 -10.00 -15.19 -13.32
N ALA A 187 -10.62 -14.02 -13.45
CA ALA A 187 -10.10 -12.81 -12.86
C ALA A 187 -10.37 -12.74 -11.35
N ASN A 188 -9.44 -12.16 -10.61
CA ASN A 188 -9.69 -11.65 -9.27
C ASN A 188 -10.57 -10.41 -9.41
N TYR A 189 -11.88 -10.59 -9.38
CA TYR A 189 -12.82 -9.46 -9.50
C TYR A 189 -12.54 -8.39 -8.44
N ALA A 190 -12.44 -7.15 -8.88
CA ALA A 190 -12.35 -6.01 -7.98
C ALA A 190 -13.62 -5.91 -7.12
N ARG A 191 -13.48 -5.34 -5.92
CA ARG A 191 -14.62 -5.10 -5.04
C ARG A 191 -15.55 -4.06 -5.66
N GLY A 192 -16.83 -4.41 -5.85
CA GLY A 192 -17.87 -3.51 -6.34
C GLY A 192 -18.81 -3.03 -5.24
N TYR A 193 -19.54 -1.95 -5.51
CA TYR A 193 -20.59 -1.46 -4.61
C TYR A 193 -21.89 -2.22 -4.86
N ALA A 194 -22.57 -2.59 -3.76
CA ALA A 194 -23.90 -3.17 -3.77
C ALA A 194 -24.70 -2.66 -2.56
N PRO A 195 -26.04 -2.77 -2.56
CA PRO A 195 -26.84 -2.44 -1.40
C PRO A 195 -26.36 -3.20 -0.15
N LYS A 196 -26.38 -2.54 1.01
CA LYS A 196 -25.94 -3.15 2.28
C LYS A 196 -26.68 -4.46 2.53
N GLY A 197 -25.92 -5.53 2.76
CA GLY A 197 -26.44 -6.88 2.99
C GLY A 197 -26.74 -7.68 1.73
N LYS A 198 -26.51 -7.14 0.53
CA LYS A 198 -26.65 -7.87 -0.74
C LYS A 198 -25.26 -8.03 -1.37
N THR A 199 -24.79 -9.25 -1.47
CA THR A 199 -23.53 -9.54 -2.18
C THR A 199 -23.77 -9.46 -3.68
N PRO A 200 -22.96 -8.68 -4.44
CA PRO A 200 -23.07 -8.68 -5.90
C PRO A 200 -22.68 -10.05 -6.46
N VAL A 201 -23.43 -10.51 -7.44
CA VAL A 201 -23.19 -11.80 -8.10
C VAL A 201 -22.69 -11.54 -9.52
N VAL A 202 -21.51 -12.07 -9.83
CA VAL A 202 -20.96 -12.07 -11.18
C VAL A 202 -21.12 -13.47 -11.75
N LYS A 203 -21.75 -13.57 -12.92
CA LYS A 203 -21.84 -14.84 -13.64
C LYS A 203 -20.48 -15.15 -14.26
N VAL A 204 -19.90 -16.28 -13.95
CA VAL A 204 -18.58 -16.68 -14.43
C VAL A 204 -18.68 -17.91 -15.33
N GLN A 205 -17.82 -18.01 -16.33
CA GLN A 205 -17.67 -19.23 -17.11
C GLN A 205 -16.99 -20.31 -16.27
N THR A 206 -17.54 -21.51 -16.29
CA THR A 206 -16.99 -22.69 -15.59
C THR A 206 -15.75 -23.25 -16.28
N LYS A 207 -15.62 -23.05 -17.61
CA LYS A 207 -14.46 -23.49 -18.38
C LYS A 207 -13.29 -22.54 -18.13
N LYS A 208 -12.21 -23.06 -17.55
CA LYS A 208 -10.95 -22.33 -17.42
C LYS A 208 -10.27 -22.24 -18.77
N MET A 209 -9.95 -21.04 -19.19
CA MET A 209 -9.16 -20.75 -20.39
C MET A 209 -7.92 -19.99 -19.93
N HIS A 210 -6.81 -20.21 -20.62
CA HIS A 210 -5.58 -19.46 -20.40
C HIS A 210 -4.82 -19.29 -21.71
N ILE A 211 -4.09 -18.21 -21.80
CA ILE A 211 -3.03 -17.97 -22.77
C ILE A 211 -1.73 -17.71 -22.03
N ASN A 212 -0.63 -18.08 -22.63
CA ASN A 212 0.67 -17.77 -22.07
C ASN A 212 1.23 -16.52 -22.76
N MET A 213 2.02 -15.78 -22.04
CA MET A 213 2.72 -14.60 -22.53
C MET A 213 4.16 -14.63 -22.00
N ILE A 214 5.10 -14.30 -22.87
CA ILE A 214 6.42 -13.84 -22.45
C ILE A 214 6.49 -12.35 -22.75
N SER A 215 6.98 -11.57 -21.81
CA SER A 215 7.22 -10.14 -21.97
C SER A 215 8.62 -9.77 -21.54
N ALA A 216 9.07 -8.61 -22.01
CA ALA A 216 10.32 -8.00 -21.56
C ALA A 216 10.20 -6.46 -21.63
N ILE A 217 10.62 -5.82 -20.55
CA ILE A 217 10.58 -4.35 -20.41
C ILE A 217 11.96 -3.78 -20.13
N SER A 218 12.19 -2.56 -20.57
CA SER A 218 13.40 -1.81 -20.23
C SER A 218 13.08 -0.58 -19.38
N ASN A 219 14.08 -0.11 -18.62
CA ASN A 219 13.96 1.14 -17.85
C ASN A 219 13.90 2.40 -18.74
N GLN A 220 14.03 2.24 -20.05
CA GLN A 220 13.83 3.30 -21.04
C GLN A 220 12.39 3.34 -21.57
N GLY A 221 11.52 2.44 -21.11
CA GLY A 221 10.10 2.39 -21.46
C GLY A 221 9.80 1.55 -22.69
N LYS A 222 10.73 0.72 -23.16
CA LYS A 222 10.45 -0.25 -24.23
C LYS A 222 9.77 -1.48 -23.65
N LEU A 223 8.85 -2.05 -24.42
CA LEU A 223 8.11 -3.25 -24.10
C LEU A 223 8.07 -4.18 -25.32
N HIS A 224 8.36 -5.45 -25.09
CA HIS A 224 8.18 -6.54 -26.05
C HIS A 224 7.32 -7.61 -25.43
N PHE A 225 6.43 -8.23 -26.19
CA PHE A 225 5.63 -9.36 -25.72
C PHE A 225 5.30 -10.33 -26.85
N LEU A 226 5.04 -11.57 -26.48
CA LEU A 226 4.60 -12.63 -27.38
C LEU A 226 3.54 -13.46 -26.68
N LEU A 227 2.35 -13.59 -27.28
CA LEU A 227 1.28 -14.46 -26.80
C LEU A 227 1.39 -15.84 -27.48
N TYR A 228 1.11 -16.90 -26.72
CA TYR A 228 1.14 -18.26 -27.22
C TYR A 228 0.22 -19.20 -26.40
N SER A 229 -0.29 -20.26 -27.03
CA SER A 229 -1.26 -21.18 -26.42
C SER A 229 -0.64 -22.34 -25.66
N GLU A 230 0.52 -22.83 -26.11
CA GLU A 230 1.20 -23.98 -25.51
C GLU A 230 2.25 -23.51 -24.47
N ALA A 231 2.92 -24.45 -23.79
CA ALA A 231 4.01 -24.09 -22.88
C ALA A 231 5.20 -23.46 -23.62
N ILE A 232 5.95 -22.59 -22.90
CA ILE A 232 7.20 -22.03 -23.42
C ILE A 232 8.18 -23.16 -23.75
N ASN A 233 8.85 -23.03 -24.87
CA ASN A 233 9.92 -23.92 -25.30
C ASN A 233 11.11 -23.11 -25.86
N SER A 234 12.22 -23.78 -26.10
CA SER A 234 13.45 -23.13 -26.58
C SER A 234 13.25 -22.37 -27.88
N ASP A 235 12.43 -22.89 -28.80
CA ASP A 235 12.20 -22.24 -30.10
C ASP A 235 11.43 -20.92 -29.96
N ARG A 236 10.42 -20.89 -29.11
CA ARG A 236 9.65 -19.68 -28.81
C ARG A 236 10.50 -18.64 -28.10
N LEU A 237 11.29 -19.06 -27.12
CA LEU A 237 12.22 -18.15 -26.45
C LEU A 237 13.22 -17.55 -27.43
N ILE A 238 13.82 -18.36 -28.31
CA ILE A 238 14.72 -17.90 -29.35
C ILE A 238 14.01 -16.92 -30.29
N SER A 239 12.79 -17.23 -30.75
CA SER A 239 12.02 -16.33 -31.59
C SER A 239 11.71 -14.98 -30.89
N PHE A 240 11.43 -15.02 -29.61
CA PHE A 240 11.21 -13.82 -28.79
C PHE A 240 12.49 -12.98 -28.68
N MET A 241 13.64 -13.60 -28.39
CA MET A 241 14.94 -12.93 -28.36
C MET A 241 15.31 -12.30 -29.70
N GLN A 242 15.02 -13.00 -30.80
CA GLN A 242 15.21 -12.47 -32.16
C GLN A 242 14.36 -11.22 -32.42
N ALA A 243 13.11 -11.22 -31.94
CA ALA A 243 12.23 -10.06 -32.06
C ALA A 243 12.77 -8.86 -31.29
N ILE A 244 13.28 -9.04 -30.07
CA ILE A 244 13.90 -7.97 -29.28
C ILE A 244 15.14 -7.43 -29.98
N ILE A 245 16.04 -8.30 -30.46
CA ILE A 245 17.27 -7.88 -31.19
C ILE A 245 16.90 -7.04 -32.41
N LYS A 246 15.89 -7.48 -33.18
CA LYS A 246 15.47 -6.78 -34.41
C LYS A 246 14.99 -5.36 -34.15
N THR A 247 14.43 -5.08 -32.98
CA THR A 247 13.87 -3.78 -32.60
C THR A 247 14.79 -2.95 -31.71
N SER A 248 16.00 -3.45 -31.40
CA SER A 248 16.97 -2.77 -30.53
C SER A 248 17.81 -1.68 -31.27
N ASP A 249 17.47 -1.34 -32.50
CA ASP A 249 18.15 -0.34 -33.29
C ASP A 249 19.67 -0.57 -33.42
N GLY A 250 20.08 -1.86 -33.56
CA GLY A 250 21.47 -2.27 -33.63
C GLY A 250 22.24 -2.23 -32.31
N ARG A 251 21.60 -1.85 -31.22
CA ARG A 251 22.20 -1.94 -29.87
C ARG A 251 22.18 -3.39 -29.39
N LYS A 252 23.20 -3.76 -28.63
CA LYS A 252 23.25 -5.06 -27.98
C LYS A 252 22.18 -5.16 -26.90
N VAL A 253 21.58 -6.34 -26.77
CA VAL A 253 20.54 -6.64 -25.78
C VAL A 253 21.15 -7.38 -24.60
N TYR A 254 20.95 -6.88 -23.40
CA TYR A 254 21.20 -7.58 -22.14
C TYR A 254 19.84 -8.00 -21.59
N LEU A 255 19.51 -9.29 -21.66
CA LEU A 255 18.22 -9.81 -21.22
C LEU A 255 18.39 -10.55 -19.89
N ILE A 256 17.69 -10.06 -18.88
CA ILE A 256 17.64 -10.66 -17.54
C ILE A 256 16.34 -11.44 -17.41
N LEU A 257 16.44 -12.73 -17.13
CA LEU A 257 15.31 -13.67 -16.99
C LEU A 257 15.35 -14.33 -15.61
N ASP A 258 14.29 -15.02 -15.26
CA ASP A 258 14.28 -15.93 -14.11
C ASP A 258 15.06 -17.24 -14.40
N ASN A 259 15.05 -18.18 -13.44
CA ASN A 259 15.76 -19.43 -13.54
C ASN A 259 14.91 -20.59 -14.07
N LEU A 260 13.99 -20.36 -15.00
CA LEU A 260 13.26 -21.45 -15.64
C LEU A 260 14.19 -22.39 -16.43
N ARG A 261 13.89 -23.69 -16.40
CA ARG A 261 14.72 -24.70 -17.08
C ARG A 261 14.92 -24.44 -18.57
N VAL A 262 13.94 -23.87 -19.24
CA VAL A 262 14.02 -23.56 -20.67
C VAL A 262 15.13 -22.55 -20.98
N HIS A 263 15.38 -21.59 -20.07
CA HIS A 263 16.41 -20.57 -20.23
C HIS A 263 17.82 -21.15 -20.19
N HIS A 264 17.99 -22.28 -19.51
CA HIS A 264 19.27 -23.01 -19.41
C HIS A 264 19.37 -24.20 -20.39
N SER A 265 18.43 -24.32 -21.34
CA SER A 265 18.46 -25.41 -22.30
C SER A 265 19.69 -25.30 -23.22
N LYS A 266 20.26 -26.43 -23.60
CA LYS A 266 21.41 -26.50 -24.49
C LYS A 266 21.18 -25.68 -25.78
N LYS A 267 19.98 -25.82 -26.37
CA LYS A 267 19.60 -25.09 -27.60
C LYS A 267 19.63 -23.58 -27.44
N VAL A 268 19.14 -23.06 -26.31
CA VAL A 268 19.16 -21.61 -26.01
C VAL A 268 20.60 -21.16 -25.78
N SER A 269 21.38 -21.91 -24.99
CA SER A 269 22.77 -21.55 -24.72
C SER A 269 23.63 -21.50 -26.00
N GLU A 270 23.52 -22.51 -26.86
CA GLU A 270 24.24 -22.57 -28.13
C GLU A 270 23.83 -21.38 -29.03
N TRP A 271 22.53 -21.10 -29.11
CA TRP A 271 22.03 -19.99 -29.92
C TRP A 271 22.54 -18.61 -29.37
N VAL A 272 22.56 -18.42 -28.06
CA VAL A 272 23.07 -17.19 -27.43
C VAL A 272 24.58 -17.02 -27.68
N ASP A 273 25.35 -18.13 -27.63
CA ASP A 273 26.78 -18.12 -27.91
C ASP A 273 27.07 -17.72 -29.35
N GLU A 274 26.26 -18.20 -30.31
CA GLU A 274 26.35 -17.80 -31.71
C GLU A 274 26.00 -16.31 -31.94
N HIS A 275 25.14 -15.75 -31.08
CA HIS A 275 24.66 -14.36 -31.16
C HIS A 275 25.23 -13.42 -30.08
N LYS A 276 26.35 -13.82 -29.43
CA LYS A 276 26.96 -13.04 -28.32
C LYS A 276 27.32 -11.58 -28.63
N GLY A 277 27.44 -11.23 -29.91
CA GLY A 277 27.61 -9.85 -30.37
C GLY A 277 26.32 -9.02 -30.27
N GLN A 278 25.13 -9.66 -30.25
CA GLN A 278 23.84 -9.01 -30.30
C GLN A 278 23.06 -9.16 -29.00
N ILE A 279 23.25 -10.26 -28.25
CA ILE A 279 22.54 -10.52 -27.02
C ILE A 279 23.42 -11.20 -25.97
N ARG A 280 23.16 -10.93 -24.69
CA ARG A 280 23.63 -11.66 -23.52
C ARG A 280 22.49 -11.96 -22.59
N LEU A 281 22.45 -13.17 -22.02
CA LEU A 281 21.50 -13.58 -21.00
C LEU A 281 22.12 -13.48 -19.61
N PHE A 282 21.31 -13.04 -18.67
CA PHE A 282 21.58 -13.03 -17.23
C PHE A 282 20.39 -13.61 -16.51
N HIS A 283 20.61 -14.09 -15.29
CA HIS A 283 19.57 -14.75 -14.52
C HIS A 283 19.43 -14.11 -13.14
N LEU A 284 18.20 -13.82 -12.76
CA LEU A 284 17.85 -13.34 -11.42
C LEU A 284 18.20 -14.39 -10.35
N PRO A 285 18.44 -13.99 -9.11
CA PRO A 285 18.54 -14.92 -8.00
C PRO A 285 17.30 -15.81 -7.92
N PRO A 286 17.45 -17.11 -7.62
CA PRO A 286 16.31 -18.01 -7.51
C PRO A 286 15.29 -17.55 -6.48
N TYR A 287 14.01 -17.70 -6.80
CA TYR A 287 12.89 -17.36 -5.92
C TYR A 287 12.81 -15.89 -5.51
N SER A 288 13.17 -14.96 -6.40
CA SER A 288 13.23 -13.53 -6.14
C SER A 288 12.41 -12.70 -7.12
N PRO A 289 11.10 -12.98 -7.29
CA PRO A 289 10.25 -12.29 -8.26
C PRO A 289 10.10 -10.79 -7.97
N GLU A 290 10.23 -10.37 -6.70
CA GLU A 290 10.15 -8.96 -6.31
C GLU A 290 11.24 -8.07 -6.92
N TYR A 291 12.31 -8.68 -7.43
CA TYR A 291 13.40 -8.00 -8.14
C TYR A 291 13.26 -8.06 -9.67
N ASN A 292 12.14 -8.60 -10.16
CA ASN A 292 11.81 -8.55 -11.59
C ASN A 292 10.77 -7.44 -11.86
N PRO A 293 11.11 -6.33 -12.53
CA PRO A 293 10.15 -5.28 -12.85
C PRO A 293 9.01 -5.77 -13.77
N ASP A 294 9.23 -6.81 -14.58
CA ASP A 294 8.20 -7.39 -15.45
C ASP A 294 7.07 -8.09 -14.66
N GLU A 295 7.32 -8.55 -13.44
CA GLU A 295 6.29 -9.06 -12.53
C GLU A 295 5.25 -7.98 -12.15
N TYR A 296 5.67 -6.70 -12.07
CA TYR A 296 4.74 -5.59 -11.82
C TYR A 296 3.86 -5.31 -13.02
N LEU A 297 4.40 -5.41 -14.24
CA LEU A 297 3.61 -5.40 -15.47
C LEU A 297 2.59 -6.53 -15.49
N ASN A 298 3.03 -7.75 -15.19
CA ASN A 298 2.18 -8.93 -15.13
C ASN A 298 1.04 -8.77 -14.12
N ASN A 299 1.31 -8.14 -12.98
CA ASN A 299 0.29 -7.84 -11.97
C ASN A 299 -0.70 -6.77 -12.44
N ASP A 300 -0.23 -5.74 -13.15
CA ASP A 300 -1.08 -4.68 -13.72
C ASP A 300 -2.00 -5.25 -14.82
N LEU A 301 -1.46 -6.04 -15.73
CA LEU A 301 -2.24 -6.77 -16.74
C LEU A 301 -3.35 -7.60 -16.10
N LYS A 302 -3.01 -8.43 -15.10
CA LYS A 302 -3.99 -9.27 -14.40
C LYS A 302 -5.04 -8.45 -13.65
N HIS A 303 -4.66 -7.31 -13.10
CA HIS A 303 -5.58 -6.39 -12.45
C HIS A 303 -6.53 -5.73 -13.47
N ASN A 304 -6.01 -5.24 -14.56
CA ASN A 304 -6.79 -4.61 -15.63
C ASN A 304 -7.83 -5.57 -16.20
N LEU A 305 -7.41 -6.76 -16.60
CA LEU A 305 -8.32 -7.79 -17.11
C LEU A 305 -9.37 -8.20 -16.06
N GLY A 306 -9.00 -8.18 -14.78
CA GLY A 306 -9.91 -8.46 -13.67
C GLY A 306 -10.99 -7.40 -13.43
N THR A 307 -10.86 -6.21 -13.99
CA THR A 307 -11.85 -5.12 -13.91
C THR A 307 -12.75 -5.05 -15.15
N GLN A 308 -12.41 -5.75 -16.20
CA GLN A 308 -13.15 -5.77 -17.46
C GLN A 308 -14.37 -6.71 -17.41
N ALA A 309 -15.20 -6.63 -18.45
CA ALA A 309 -16.29 -7.59 -18.64
C ALA A 309 -15.74 -9.02 -18.79
N MET A 310 -16.57 -9.99 -18.41
CA MET A 310 -16.17 -11.39 -18.50
C MET A 310 -15.90 -11.82 -19.95
N VAL A 311 -14.74 -12.43 -20.14
CA VAL A 311 -14.29 -12.98 -21.42
C VAL A 311 -15.11 -14.21 -21.80
N LYS A 312 -15.60 -14.27 -23.03
CA LYS A 312 -16.48 -15.35 -23.54
C LYS A 312 -15.70 -16.54 -24.07
N ASP A 313 -14.57 -16.28 -24.71
CA ASP A 313 -13.73 -17.31 -25.36
C ASP A 313 -12.24 -16.93 -25.31
N ILE A 314 -11.40 -17.82 -25.83
CA ILE A 314 -9.95 -17.64 -25.84
C ILE A 314 -9.51 -16.49 -26.75
N HIS A 315 -10.22 -16.24 -27.84
CA HIS A 315 -9.89 -15.18 -28.78
C HIS A 315 -10.15 -13.78 -28.17
N GLU A 316 -11.24 -13.66 -27.38
CA GLU A 316 -11.52 -12.43 -26.65
C GLU A 316 -10.47 -12.20 -25.53
N LEU A 317 -10.01 -13.28 -24.85
CA LEU A 317 -8.93 -13.19 -23.88
C LEU A 317 -7.63 -12.71 -24.53
N GLU A 318 -7.28 -13.27 -25.68
CA GLU A 318 -6.11 -12.90 -26.45
C GLU A 318 -6.20 -11.44 -26.94
N ALA A 319 -7.34 -11.05 -27.50
CA ALA A 319 -7.58 -9.70 -27.98
C ALA A 319 -7.49 -8.66 -26.85
N ASN A 320 -8.09 -8.94 -25.69
CA ASN A 320 -8.05 -8.03 -24.54
C ASN A 320 -6.62 -7.91 -23.97
N THR A 321 -5.89 -9.03 -23.94
CA THR A 321 -4.49 -9.04 -23.49
C THR A 321 -3.61 -8.24 -24.45
N SER A 322 -3.74 -8.49 -25.76
CA SER A 322 -3.01 -7.75 -26.81
C SER A 322 -3.31 -6.25 -26.73
N ALA A 323 -4.59 -5.88 -26.64
CA ALA A 323 -5.00 -4.48 -26.56
C ALA A 323 -4.40 -3.75 -25.34
N PHE A 324 -4.32 -4.41 -24.18
CA PHE A 324 -3.65 -3.83 -23.01
C PHE A 324 -2.16 -3.65 -23.27
N MET A 325 -1.49 -4.67 -23.80
CA MET A 325 -0.05 -4.64 -24.03
C MET A 325 0.32 -3.64 -25.13
N ASP A 326 -0.51 -3.50 -26.16
CA ASP A 326 -0.32 -2.50 -27.24
C ASP A 326 -0.49 -1.07 -26.69
N CYS A 327 -1.50 -0.86 -25.85
CA CYS A 327 -1.70 0.41 -25.17
C CYS A 327 -0.50 0.77 -24.27
N LEU A 328 0.00 -0.21 -23.52
CA LEU A 328 1.16 -0.03 -22.66
C LEU A 328 2.45 0.23 -23.47
N SER A 329 2.61 -0.44 -24.62
CA SER A 329 3.74 -0.19 -25.52
C SER A 329 3.74 1.23 -26.10
N ALA A 330 2.56 1.85 -26.20
CA ALA A 330 2.41 3.24 -26.64
C ALA A 330 2.63 4.26 -25.50
N ASP A 331 2.78 3.80 -24.24
CA ASP A 331 3.01 4.64 -23.05
C ASP A 331 4.33 4.28 -22.34
N PRO A 332 5.49 4.75 -22.87
CA PRO A 332 6.79 4.46 -22.28
C PRO A 332 6.94 4.92 -20.82
N ASP A 333 6.23 5.97 -20.42
CA ASP A 333 6.34 6.49 -19.05
C ASP A 333 5.64 5.58 -18.05
N HIS A 334 4.55 4.93 -18.44
CA HIS A 334 3.93 3.89 -17.64
C HIS A 334 4.86 2.68 -17.49
N VAL A 335 5.51 2.23 -18.54
CA VAL A 335 6.50 1.13 -18.48
C VAL A 335 7.66 1.49 -17.54
N LYS A 336 8.19 2.71 -17.61
CA LYS A 336 9.24 3.19 -16.67
C LYS A 336 8.77 3.16 -15.21
N ALA A 337 7.50 3.46 -14.95
CA ALA A 337 6.96 3.51 -13.60
C ALA A 337 7.03 2.16 -12.86
N TYR A 338 7.08 1.02 -13.58
CA TYR A 338 7.30 -0.28 -12.93
C TYR A 338 8.65 -0.38 -12.22
N PHE A 339 9.66 0.36 -12.68
CA PHE A 339 10.98 0.44 -12.05
C PHE A 339 11.02 1.35 -10.81
N ASP A 340 9.95 2.09 -10.53
CA ASP A 340 9.87 2.98 -9.35
C ASP A 340 9.47 2.25 -8.07
N HIS A 341 9.21 0.95 -8.15
CA HIS A 341 8.89 0.18 -6.95
C HIS A 341 10.08 0.16 -5.97
N PRO A 342 9.84 0.34 -4.64
CA PRO A 342 10.91 0.43 -3.64
C PRO A 342 11.90 -0.75 -3.63
N ALA A 343 11.45 -1.97 -3.99
CA ALA A 343 12.31 -3.14 -4.10
C ALA A 343 13.36 -3.02 -5.22
N LEU A 344 13.13 -2.15 -6.21
CA LEU A 344 13.96 -1.96 -7.40
C LEU A 344 14.83 -0.70 -7.33
N GLU A 345 14.92 -0.04 -6.18
CA GLU A 345 15.68 1.20 -6.02
C GLU A 345 17.16 1.04 -6.41
N SER A 346 17.73 -0.16 -6.19
CA SER A 346 19.09 -0.49 -6.61
C SER A 346 19.28 -0.56 -8.14
N TYR A 347 18.21 -0.60 -8.93
CA TYR A 347 18.29 -0.59 -10.40
C TYR A 347 18.33 0.83 -10.98
N LYS A 348 18.17 1.86 -10.15
CA LYS A 348 18.29 3.28 -10.54
C LYS A 348 19.75 3.76 -10.51
N LEU A 349 20.67 2.94 -10.99
CA LEU A 349 22.07 3.34 -11.13
C LEU A 349 22.20 4.42 -12.23
N SER A 350 22.78 5.56 -11.88
CA SER A 350 22.98 6.74 -12.76
C SER A 350 24.06 6.47 -13.80
#